data_ebeba0c3effe026cad35318941f9e7d7
#
_entry.id   ebeba0c3effe026cad35318941f9e7d7
#
_cell.length_a   1.000
_cell.length_b   1.000
_cell.length_c   1.000
_cell.angle_alpha   90.00
_cell.angle_beta   90.00
_cell.angle_gamma   90.00
#
_symmetry.space_group_name_H-M   'P 1'
#
loop_
_entity.id
_entity.type
_entity.pdbx_description
1 polymer ?
#
loop_
_entity_poly.entity_id
_entity_poly.type
_entity_poly.pdbx_seq_one_letter_code
_entity_poly.pdbx_strand_id
1 'polypeptide(L)'
;QNYPLIDHFVLNEAEITLPLFVKDLQAGKPPDKVYRTDEFADISQSPVPDFHLLSMQDYAFMDIQVSRGCPYACEFCEITTLLGNKVRMKATAQVINELEVLYKLNWRGPVSIVDDNFIGNKSEIKRDLLPGLVRWMKLHKYPFIFSAQTSINLADDDELLAMMTNAGFSSTFIGIETPSVES
;
A
#
# COMPACT_ATOMS: atom_id res chain seq x y z
N GLN A 1 -26.18 -6.48 1.74
CA GLN A 1 -27.04 -7.66 1.77
C GLN A 1 -27.95 -7.79 0.55
N ASN A 2 -27.88 -6.87 -0.44
CA ASN A 2 -28.71 -6.86 -1.64
C ASN A 2 -27.89 -7.07 -2.93
N TYR A 3 -27.01 -8.06 -2.92
CA TYR A 3 -26.23 -8.43 -4.12
C TYR A 3 -26.58 -9.86 -4.54
N PRO A 4 -27.71 -10.06 -5.24
CA PRO A 4 -28.24 -11.40 -5.56
C PRO A 4 -27.34 -12.20 -6.52
N LEU A 5 -26.43 -11.51 -7.23
CA LEU A 5 -25.49 -12.14 -8.17
C LEU A 5 -24.15 -12.54 -7.51
N ILE A 6 -23.99 -12.29 -6.22
CA ILE A 6 -22.76 -12.64 -5.49
C ILE A 6 -23.05 -13.86 -4.62
N ASP A 7 -22.34 -14.95 -4.87
CA ASP A 7 -22.50 -16.19 -4.14
C ASP A 7 -21.85 -16.14 -2.76
N HIS A 8 -20.64 -15.56 -2.67
CA HIS A 8 -19.87 -15.49 -1.42
C HIS A 8 -19.23 -14.12 -1.23
N PHE A 9 -19.10 -13.70 0.02
CA PHE A 9 -18.42 -12.47 0.42
C PHE A 9 -17.21 -12.82 1.26
N VAL A 10 -16.05 -12.32 0.84
CA VAL A 10 -14.82 -12.34 1.61
C VAL A 10 -14.56 -10.90 2.05
N LEU A 11 -14.76 -10.61 3.34
CA LEU A 11 -14.78 -9.27 3.90
C LEU A 11 -13.51 -9.01 4.73
N ASN A 12 -13.16 -7.73 4.85
CA ASN A 12 -11.97 -7.25 5.54
C ASN A 12 -10.67 -7.65 4.80
N GLU A 13 -9.57 -7.86 5.53
CA GLU A 13 -8.28 -8.15 4.88
C GLU A 13 -8.23 -9.60 4.39
N ALA A 14 -8.03 -9.75 3.09
CA ALA A 14 -8.12 -11.04 2.40
C ALA A 14 -7.06 -12.05 2.85
N GLU A 15 -5.94 -11.58 3.38
CA GLU A 15 -4.87 -12.44 3.91
C GLU A 15 -5.37 -13.39 5.02
N ILE A 16 -6.42 -12.99 5.76
CA ILE A 16 -7.03 -13.81 6.81
C ILE A 16 -8.24 -14.57 6.28
N THR A 17 -9.12 -13.90 5.58
CA THR A 17 -10.46 -14.44 5.25
C THR A 17 -10.49 -15.29 3.98
N LEU A 18 -9.69 -14.95 2.97
CA LEU A 18 -9.63 -15.71 1.72
C LEU A 18 -9.09 -17.15 1.92
N PRO A 19 -8.04 -17.41 2.73
CA PRO A 19 -7.61 -18.77 3.00
C PRO A 19 -8.69 -19.66 3.62
N LEU A 20 -9.61 -19.11 4.42
CA LEU A 20 -10.71 -19.85 5.00
C LEU A 20 -11.70 -20.31 3.92
N PHE A 21 -12.06 -19.41 3.01
CA PHE A 21 -12.90 -19.72 1.85
C PHE A 21 -12.27 -20.81 0.97
N VAL A 22 -10.98 -20.63 0.62
CA VAL A 22 -10.25 -21.60 -0.22
C VAL A 22 -10.15 -22.96 0.45
N LYS A 23 -9.94 -23.01 1.76
CA LYS A 23 -9.87 -24.25 2.54
C LYS A 23 -11.19 -25.04 2.46
N ASP A 24 -12.34 -24.35 2.57
CA ASP A 24 -13.64 -25.01 2.47
C ASP A 24 -13.90 -25.54 1.06
N LEU A 25 -13.54 -24.78 0.01
CA LEU A 25 -13.61 -25.26 -1.37
C LEU A 25 -12.76 -26.53 -1.59
N GLN A 26 -11.50 -26.51 -1.10
CA GLN A 26 -10.57 -27.65 -1.24
C GLN A 26 -11.07 -28.89 -0.47
N ALA A 27 -11.75 -28.70 0.63
CA ALA A 27 -12.32 -29.76 1.43
C ALA A 27 -13.64 -30.34 0.86
N GLY A 28 -14.16 -29.76 -0.26
CA GLY A 28 -15.45 -30.14 -0.84
C GLY A 28 -16.64 -29.77 0.05
N LYS A 29 -16.45 -28.86 1.01
CA LYS A 29 -17.54 -28.34 1.83
C LYS A 29 -18.26 -27.23 1.10
N PRO A 30 -19.59 -27.10 1.26
CA PRO A 30 -20.30 -25.91 0.80
C PRO A 30 -19.71 -24.67 1.50
N PRO A 31 -19.19 -23.69 0.74
CA PRO A 31 -18.65 -22.47 1.37
C PRO A 31 -19.74 -21.66 2.07
N ASP A 32 -19.37 -21.00 3.16
CA ASP A 32 -20.25 -20.06 3.83
C ASP A 32 -20.56 -18.86 2.94
N LYS A 33 -21.74 -18.23 3.15
CA LYS A 33 -22.11 -17.02 2.41
C LYS A 33 -21.19 -15.85 2.69
N VAL A 34 -20.60 -15.76 3.90
CA VAL A 34 -19.78 -14.64 4.35
C VAL A 34 -18.61 -15.15 5.17
N TYR A 35 -17.39 -14.80 4.74
CA TYR A 35 -16.16 -14.94 5.50
C TYR A 35 -15.75 -13.56 5.99
N ARG A 36 -15.61 -13.39 7.29
CA ARG A 36 -15.31 -12.11 7.93
C ARG A 36 -14.38 -12.32 9.14
N THR A 37 -13.55 -11.32 9.39
CA THR A 37 -12.74 -11.19 10.61
C THR A 37 -12.76 -9.75 11.09
N ASP A 38 -12.55 -9.55 12.39
CA ASP A 38 -12.29 -8.24 12.98
C ASP A 38 -10.79 -8.06 13.28
N GLU A 39 -9.96 -9.05 12.93
CA GLU A 39 -8.50 -8.99 13.07
C GLU A 39 -7.87 -8.31 11.86
N PHE A 40 -6.78 -7.58 12.10
CA PHE A 40 -5.94 -7.00 11.06
C PHE A 40 -4.80 -7.94 10.70
N ALA A 41 -4.57 -8.12 9.41
CA ALA A 41 -3.50 -8.98 8.92
C ALA A 41 -2.10 -8.44 9.28
N ASP A 42 -1.18 -9.35 9.52
CA ASP A 42 0.24 -9.04 9.54
C ASP A 42 0.76 -8.89 8.10
N ILE A 43 0.87 -7.66 7.62
CA ILE A 43 1.28 -7.38 6.25
C ILE A 43 2.75 -7.73 5.97
N SER A 44 3.54 -8.04 7.00
CA SER A 44 4.89 -8.58 6.81
C SER A 44 4.88 -9.97 6.20
N GLN A 45 3.72 -10.67 6.25
CA GLN A 45 3.50 -11.99 5.65
C GLN A 45 2.88 -11.92 4.25
N SER A 46 2.51 -10.72 3.77
CA SER A 46 1.93 -10.56 2.44
C SER A 46 2.93 -10.98 1.36
N PRO A 47 2.54 -11.86 0.43
CA PRO A 47 3.41 -12.26 -0.66
C PRO A 47 3.68 -11.11 -1.63
N VAL A 48 4.74 -11.21 -2.40
CA VAL A 48 4.94 -10.34 -3.56
C VAL A 48 3.78 -10.58 -4.53
N PRO A 49 3.12 -9.51 -5.03
CA PRO A 49 2.10 -9.66 -6.06
C PRO A 49 2.64 -10.37 -7.30
N ASP A 50 1.85 -11.24 -7.90
CA ASP A 50 2.24 -11.93 -9.12
C ASP A 50 2.09 -11.02 -10.35
N PHE A 51 3.03 -10.10 -10.50
CA PHE A 51 3.07 -9.15 -11.62
C PHE A 51 3.23 -9.83 -12.99
N HIS A 52 3.60 -11.13 -13.04
CA HIS A 52 3.65 -11.89 -14.30
C HIS A 52 2.29 -12.09 -14.95
N LEU A 53 1.21 -11.93 -14.19
CA LEU A 53 -0.16 -12.01 -14.71
C LEU A 53 -0.57 -10.76 -15.49
N LEU A 54 0.22 -9.69 -15.46
CA LEU A 54 -0.10 -8.43 -16.09
C LEU A 54 0.53 -8.30 -17.48
N SER A 55 -0.22 -7.75 -18.41
CA SER A 55 0.32 -7.21 -19.68
C SER A 55 0.89 -5.83 -19.39
N MET A 56 2.16 -5.73 -19.03
CA MET A 56 2.82 -4.49 -18.59
C MET A 56 2.62 -3.29 -19.52
N GLN A 57 2.51 -3.54 -20.82
CA GLN A 57 2.30 -2.50 -21.85
C GLN A 57 0.92 -1.83 -21.79
N ASP A 58 -0.04 -2.45 -21.10
CA ASP A 58 -1.41 -1.94 -20.97
C ASP A 58 -1.58 -0.98 -19.78
N TYR A 59 -0.50 -0.77 -19.01
CA TYR A 59 -0.52 0.04 -17.79
C TYR A 59 0.34 1.29 -17.93
N ALA A 60 -0.17 2.42 -17.45
CA ALA A 60 0.57 3.68 -17.39
C ALA A 60 1.52 3.76 -16.18
N PHE A 61 1.19 3.05 -15.10
CA PHE A 61 1.96 2.96 -13.86
C PHE A 61 1.69 1.63 -13.16
N MET A 62 2.60 1.24 -12.27
CA MET A 62 2.43 0.08 -11.38
C MET A 62 2.18 0.55 -9.97
N ASP A 63 1.39 -0.24 -9.23
CA ASP A 63 1.04 0.03 -7.85
C ASP A 63 1.77 -0.93 -6.91
N ILE A 64 2.31 -0.39 -5.83
CA ILE A 64 2.77 -1.15 -4.67
C ILE A 64 2.17 -0.57 -3.40
N GLN A 65 1.99 -1.40 -2.39
CA GLN A 65 1.56 -0.97 -1.07
C GLN A 65 2.71 -1.17 -0.07
N VAL A 66 3.00 -0.14 0.71
CA VAL A 66 4.04 -0.16 1.75
C VAL A 66 3.43 -0.32 3.14
N SER A 67 2.29 0.35 3.38
CA SER A 67 1.62 0.31 4.67
C SER A 67 0.10 0.28 4.57
N ARG A 68 -0.55 -0.09 5.67
CA ARG A 68 -2.00 -0.02 5.88
C ARG A 68 -2.34 0.65 7.17
N GLY A 69 -3.45 1.37 7.17
CA GLY A 69 -3.95 2.13 8.31
C GLY A 69 -3.45 3.57 8.31
N CYS A 70 -4.18 4.44 8.98
CA CYS A 70 -3.89 5.87 9.04
C CYS A 70 -4.02 6.36 10.49
N PRO A 71 -3.03 7.13 11.02
CA PRO A 71 -3.07 7.57 12.42
C PRO A 71 -4.07 8.70 12.66
N TYR A 72 -4.66 9.25 11.61
CA TYR A 72 -5.63 10.35 11.69
C TYR A 72 -7.07 9.80 11.74
N ALA A 73 -7.95 10.51 12.44
CA ALA A 73 -9.36 10.18 12.60
C ALA A 73 -10.25 11.24 11.94
N CYS A 74 -10.10 11.42 10.62
CA CYS A 74 -10.92 12.35 9.86
C CYS A 74 -12.38 11.85 9.82
N GLU A 75 -13.36 12.71 10.12
CA GLU A 75 -14.77 12.34 10.27
C GLU A 75 -15.38 11.70 9.01
N PHE A 76 -14.92 12.12 7.83
CA PHE A 76 -15.43 11.65 6.54
C PHE A 76 -14.70 10.39 6.02
N CYS A 77 -13.64 9.94 6.68
CA CYS A 77 -12.74 8.90 6.16
C CYS A 77 -13.01 7.55 6.80
N GLU A 78 -13.28 6.53 5.98
CA GLU A 78 -13.55 5.16 6.42
C GLU A 78 -12.27 4.32 6.65
N ILE A 79 -11.08 4.86 6.36
CA ILE A 79 -9.83 4.10 6.41
C ILE A 79 -9.54 3.54 7.80
N THR A 80 -9.76 4.33 8.85
CA THR A 80 -9.52 3.85 10.22
C THR A 80 -10.49 2.76 10.64
N THR A 81 -11.71 2.77 10.09
CA THR A 81 -12.69 1.71 10.30
C THR A 81 -12.31 0.42 9.56
N LEU A 82 -11.78 0.54 8.33
CA LEU A 82 -11.45 -0.59 7.47
C LEU A 82 -10.09 -1.20 7.79
N LEU A 83 -9.06 -0.34 7.99
CA LEU A 83 -7.65 -0.75 8.08
C LEU A 83 -7.01 -0.40 9.44
N GLY A 84 -7.78 0.20 10.35
CA GLY A 84 -7.31 0.59 11.68
C GLY A 84 -6.56 1.90 11.74
N ASN A 85 -6.38 2.41 12.97
CA ASN A 85 -5.67 3.65 13.25
C ASN A 85 -4.17 3.46 13.54
N LYS A 86 -3.70 2.21 13.57
CA LYS A 86 -2.29 1.87 13.73
C LYS A 86 -1.69 1.56 12.37
N VAL A 87 -0.70 2.35 11.97
CA VAL A 87 0.03 2.10 10.72
C VAL A 87 0.85 0.81 10.86
N ARG A 88 0.56 -0.17 10.01
CA ARG A 88 1.29 -1.42 9.86
C ARG A 88 2.10 -1.35 8.59
N MET A 89 3.40 -1.60 8.65
CA MET A 89 4.30 -1.45 7.52
C MET A 89 4.87 -2.79 7.08
N LYS A 90 5.09 -2.94 5.78
CA LYS A 90 5.96 -3.98 5.24
C LYS A 90 7.41 -3.70 5.65
N ALA A 91 8.21 -4.74 5.80
CA ALA A 91 9.65 -4.56 5.95
C ALA A 91 10.25 -3.96 4.67
N THR A 92 11.27 -3.12 4.81
CA THR A 92 11.96 -2.49 3.66
C THR A 92 12.42 -3.52 2.64
N ALA A 93 12.95 -4.66 3.08
CA ALA A 93 13.36 -5.74 2.20
C ALA A 93 12.21 -6.31 1.35
N GLN A 94 11.00 -6.35 1.90
CA GLN A 94 9.78 -6.81 1.22
C GLN A 94 9.40 -5.85 0.10
N VAL A 95 9.39 -4.54 0.39
CA VAL A 95 9.13 -3.48 -0.61
C VAL A 95 10.17 -3.52 -1.72
N ILE A 96 11.45 -3.63 -1.37
CA ILE A 96 12.55 -3.74 -2.33
C ILE A 96 12.38 -4.98 -3.23
N ASN A 97 11.93 -6.10 -2.67
CA ASN A 97 11.70 -7.31 -3.46
C ASN A 97 10.55 -7.13 -4.48
N GLU A 98 9.48 -6.42 -4.14
CA GLU A 98 8.41 -6.07 -5.09
C GLU A 98 8.94 -5.21 -6.25
N LEU A 99 9.76 -4.19 -5.94
CA LEU A 99 10.41 -3.35 -6.95
C LEU A 99 11.38 -4.14 -7.83
N GLU A 100 12.11 -5.08 -7.25
CA GLU A 100 13.05 -5.96 -7.97
C GLU A 100 12.30 -6.85 -8.97
N VAL A 101 11.11 -7.36 -8.61
CA VAL A 101 10.28 -8.16 -9.53
C VAL A 101 9.81 -7.27 -10.70
N LEU A 102 9.29 -6.07 -10.43
CA LEU A 102 8.91 -5.12 -11.49
C LEU A 102 10.11 -4.79 -12.41
N TYR A 103 11.29 -4.56 -11.82
CA TYR A 103 12.51 -4.30 -12.56
C TYR A 103 12.91 -5.45 -13.48
N LYS A 104 12.83 -6.70 -13.00
CA LYS A 104 13.12 -7.92 -13.79
C LYS A 104 12.11 -8.15 -14.91
N LEU A 105 10.87 -7.71 -14.72
CA LEU A 105 9.82 -7.72 -15.75
C LEU A 105 9.97 -6.57 -16.77
N ASN A 106 11.10 -5.86 -16.76
CA ASN A 106 11.39 -4.72 -17.63
C ASN A 106 10.48 -3.49 -17.43
N TRP A 107 9.77 -3.39 -16.31
CA TRP A 107 9.12 -2.13 -16.00
C TRP A 107 10.15 -1.03 -15.81
N ARG A 108 9.96 0.13 -16.44
CA ARG A 108 10.85 1.32 -16.39
C ARG A 108 10.01 2.60 -16.40
N GLY A 109 8.94 2.59 -15.64
CA GLY A 109 7.95 3.66 -15.61
C GLY A 109 7.60 4.10 -14.19
N PRO A 110 6.53 4.89 -14.05
CA PRO A 110 6.06 5.32 -12.75
C PRO A 110 5.61 4.15 -11.87
N VAL A 111 5.88 4.27 -10.56
CA VAL A 111 5.38 3.37 -9.53
C VAL A 111 4.66 4.21 -8.47
N SER A 112 3.39 3.93 -8.26
CA SER A 112 2.57 4.58 -7.25
C SER A 112 2.58 3.77 -5.97
N ILE A 113 2.84 4.44 -4.85
CA ILE A 113 2.65 3.85 -3.52
C ILE A 113 1.23 4.17 -3.09
N VAL A 114 0.38 3.12 -3.06
CA VAL A 114 -1.07 3.24 -2.86
C VAL A 114 -1.49 3.16 -1.39
N ASP A 115 -0.62 3.61 -0.50
CA ASP A 115 -0.93 3.74 0.92
C ASP A 115 -1.95 4.87 1.14
N ASP A 116 -2.85 4.71 2.11
CA ASP A 116 -3.81 5.75 2.48
C ASP A 116 -3.13 7.03 3.00
N ASN A 117 -1.99 6.87 3.64
CA ASN A 117 -1.09 7.94 4.04
C ASN A 117 0.33 7.40 4.14
N PHE A 118 1.12 7.56 3.10
CA PHE A 118 2.49 7.05 3.03
C PHE A 118 3.35 7.50 4.22
N ILE A 119 3.16 8.73 4.69
CA ILE A 119 3.93 9.29 5.80
C ILE A 119 3.31 9.06 7.18
N GLY A 120 2.37 8.13 7.30
CA GLY A 120 1.69 7.82 8.57
C GLY A 120 2.62 7.36 9.69
N ASN A 121 3.79 6.80 9.37
CA ASN A 121 4.87 6.48 10.30
C ASN A 121 6.19 7.09 9.82
N LYS A 122 6.34 8.43 9.97
CA LYS A 122 7.52 9.18 9.53
C LYS A 122 8.83 8.61 10.08
N SER A 123 8.83 8.14 11.33
CA SER A 123 10.02 7.62 11.98
C SER A 123 10.59 6.40 11.26
N GLU A 124 9.74 5.41 10.96
CA GLU A 124 10.14 4.19 10.27
C GLU A 124 10.57 4.48 8.82
N ILE A 125 9.82 5.35 8.15
CA ILE A 125 10.11 5.77 6.78
C ILE A 125 11.48 6.43 6.67
N LYS A 126 11.80 7.37 7.55
CA LYS A 126 13.11 8.05 7.57
C LYS A 126 14.24 7.11 7.96
N ARG A 127 14.01 6.25 8.96
CA ARG A 127 15.04 5.39 9.51
C ARG A 127 15.45 4.26 8.59
N ASP A 128 14.50 3.64 7.90
CA ASP A 128 14.73 2.37 7.19
C ASP A 128 14.29 2.40 5.73
N LEU A 129 13.03 2.74 5.45
CA LEU A 129 12.46 2.60 4.10
C LEU A 129 13.15 3.50 3.08
N LEU A 130 13.18 4.82 3.30
CA LEU A 130 13.77 5.76 2.33
C LEU A 130 15.25 5.52 2.11
N PRO A 131 16.08 5.28 3.15
CA PRO A 131 17.47 4.87 2.93
C PRO A 131 17.61 3.59 2.11
N GLY A 132 16.72 2.61 2.32
CA GLY A 132 16.67 1.39 1.53
C GLY A 132 16.34 1.66 0.06
N LEU A 133 15.28 2.43 -0.19
CA LEU A 133 14.89 2.85 -1.54
C LEU A 133 16.01 3.60 -2.26
N VAL A 134 16.66 4.57 -1.60
CA VAL A 134 17.78 5.33 -2.18
C VAL A 134 18.91 4.40 -2.61
N ARG A 135 19.29 3.43 -1.76
CA ARG A 135 20.35 2.48 -2.10
C ARG A 135 19.98 1.66 -3.33
N TRP A 136 18.76 1.11 -3.35
CA TRP A 136 18.29 0.29 -4.46
C TRP A 136 18.16 1.10 -5.76
N MET A 137 17.60 2.30 -5.71
CA MET A 137 17.43 3.20 -6.85
C MET A 137 18.76 3.60 -7.46
N LYS A 138 19.76 3.94 -6.63
CA LYS A 138 21.12 4.23 -7.09
C LYS A 138 21.77 3.03 -7.78
N LEU A 139 21.63 1.84 -7.21
CA LEU A 139 22.17 0.59 -7.79
C LEU A 139 21.62 0.34 -9.18
N HIS A 140 20.32 0.60 -9.40
CA HIS A 140 19.62 0.38 -10.66
C HIS A 140 19.55 1.64 -11.55
N LYS A 141 20.30 2.72 -11.23
CA LYS A 141 20.34 3.98 -12.00
C LYS A 141 18.98 4.66 -12.11
N TYR A 142 18.20 4.65 -11.03
CA TYR A 142 16.88 5.29 -10.93
C TYR A 142 15.91 4.82 -12.03
N PRO A 143 15.53 3.53 -12.05
CA PRO A 143 14.69 2.97 -13.09
C PRO A 143 13.23 3.40 -12.99
N PHE A 144 12.80 3.88 -11.81
CA PHE A 144 11.43 4.25 -11.50
C PHE A 144 11.31 5.72 -11.10
N ILE A 145 10.07 6.21 -11.17
CA ILE A 145 9.65 7.48 -10.61
C ILE A 145 8.51 7.17 -9.64
N PHE A 146 8.63 7.60 -8.38
CA PHE A 146 7.63 7.32 -7.38
C PHE A 146 6.64 8.45 -7.21
N SER A 147 5.38 8.06 -6.91
CA SER A 147 4.33 8.93 -6.37
C SER A 147 3.72 8.30 -5.12
N ALA A 148 3.15 9.10 -4.24
CA ALA A 148 2.44 8.62 -3.05
C ALA A 148 1.35 9.59 -2.62
N GLN A 149 0.37 9.09 -1.85
CA GLN A 149 -0.58 9.92 -1.13
C GLN A 149 -0.02 10.24 0.26
N THR A 150 -0.08 11.51 0.64
CA THR A 150 0.45 11.99 1.92
C THR A 150 -0.50 13.00 2.56
N SER A 151 -0.42 13.15 3.87
CA SER A 151 -1.08 14.24 4.59
C SER A 151 -0.31 15.56 4.45
N ILE A 152 -1.01 16.69 4.61
CA ILE A 152 -0.47 18.04 4.41
C ILE A 152 0.74 18.36 5.31
N ASN A 153 0.86 17.72 6.47
CA ASN A 153 1.99 17.90 7.37
C ASN A 153 3.34 17.38 6.83
N LEU A 154 3.37 16.89 5.60
CA LEU A 154 4.62 16.69 4.85
C LEU A 154 5.32 18.04 4.62
N ALA A 155 4.57 19.12 4.43
CA ALA A 155 5.10 20.46 4.20
C ALA A 155 5.93 21.02 5.37
N ASP A 156 5.74 20.47 6.58
CA ASP A 156 6.45 20.87 7.79
C ASP A 156 7.73 20.06 8.04
N ASP A 157 8.15 19.22 7.08
CA ASP A 157 9.24 18.25 7.27
C ASP A 157 10.21 18.26 6.07
N ASP A 158 11.02 19.32 5.98
CA ASP A 158 11.99 19.51 4.91
C ASP A 158 12.97 18.34 4.76
N GLU A 159 13.34 17.69 5.88
CA GLU A 159 14.22 16.53 5.85
C GLU A 159 13.52 15.36 5.12
N LEU A 160 12.27 15.08 5.47
CA LEU A 160 11.49 14.01 4.84
C LEU A 160 11.28 14.28 3.35
N LEU A 161 10.96 15.53 2.98
CA LEU A 161 10.84 15.96 1.59
C LEU A 161 12.13 15.71 0.80
N ALA A 162 13.27 16.11 1.37
CA ALA A 162 14.57 15.88 0.74
C ALA A 162 14.89 14.37 0.60
N MET A 163 14.58 13.57 1.62
CA MET A 163 14.78 12.12 1.58
C MET A 163 13.86 11.45 0.52
N MET A 164 12.61 11.84 0.42
CA MET A 164 11.67 11.35 -0.60
C MET A 164 12.17 11.71 -2.00
N THR A 165 12.57 12.97 -2.22
CA THR A 165 13.13 13.41 -3.50
C THR A 165 14.37 12.59 -3.88
N ASN A 166 15.28 12.36 -2.94
CA ASN A 166 16.48 11.54 -3.16
C ASN A 166 16.15 10.06 -3.45
N ALA A 167 15.03 9.56 -2.96
CA ALA A 167 14.54 8.22 -3.25
C ALA A 167 13.85 8.10 -4.62
N GLY A 168 13.58 9.22 -5.30
CA GLY A 168 12.96 9.23 -6.63
C GLY A 168 11.47 9.57 -6.64
N PHE A 169 10.94 10.12 -5.55
CA PHE A 169 9.58 10.67 -5.55
C PHE A 169 9.56 12.00 -6.32
N SER A 170 8.65 12.10 -7.29
CA SER A 170 8.45 13.29 -8.11
C SER A 170 7.16 14.02 -7.80
N SER A 171 6.19 13.35 -7.19
CA SER A 171 4.89 13.92 -6.88
C SER A 171 4.26 13.27 -5.65
N THR A 172 3.42 14.04 -4.97
CA THR A 172 2.53 13.54 -3.91
C THR A 172 1.12 14.04 -4.15
N PHE A 173 0.15 13.21 -3.84
CA PHE A 173 -1.24 13.61 -3.76
C PHE A 173 -1.56 13.99 -2.32
N ILE A 174 -2.13 15.18 -2.11
CA ILE A 174 -2.46 15.73 -0.78
C ILE A 174 -3.90 16.21 -0.78
N GLY A 175 -4.72 15.65 0.13
CA GLY A 175 -6.03 16.19 0.44
C GLY A 175 -5.89 17.48 1.26
N ILE A 176 -6.43 18.60 0.77
CA ILE A 176 -6.42 19.88 1.49
C ILE A 176 -7.74 20.10 2.20
N GLU A 177 -8.80 19.49 1.71
CA GLU A 177 -10.18 19.43 2.22
C GLU A 177 -10.86 20.80 2.39
N THR A 178 -10.20 21.79 3.01
CA THR A 178 -10.75 23.13 3.24
C THR A 178 -9.67 24.19 3.22
N PRO A 179 -9.95 25.39 2.69
CA PRO A 179 -9.06 26.54 2.81
C PRO A 179 -9.23 27.30 4.14
N SER A 180 -10.15 26.88 5.02
CA SER A 180 -10.40 27.55 6.30
C SER A 180 -9.28 27.28 7.28
N VAL A 181 -8.79 28.34 7.94
CA VAL A 181 -7.77 28.26 8.99
C VAL A 181 -8.34 27.71 10.31
N GLU A 182 -9.66 27.68 10.44
CA GLU A 182 -10.37 27.30 11.69
C GLU A 182 -10.84 25.84 11.70
N SER A 183 -10.55 25.05 10.66
CA SER A 183 -11.02 23.68 10.50
C SER A 183 -9.90 22.66 10.70
#